data_a4a0a3aa0e21c863bfb6156310830d8f
#
_entry.id   a4a0a3aa0e21c863bfb6156310830d8f
#
_cell.length_a   1.000
_cell.length_b   1.000
_cell.length_c   1.000
_cell.angle_alpha   90.00
_cell.angle_beta   90.00
_cell.angle_gamma   90.00
#
_symmetry.space_group_name_H-M   'P 1'
#
loop_
_entity.id
_entity.type
_entity.pdbx_description
1 polymer ?
#
loop_
_entity_poly.entity_id
_entity_poly.type
_entity_poly.pdbx_seq_one_letter_code
_entity_poly.pdbx_strand_id
1 'polypeptide(L)'
;SFNTATGYTALEDNTTADNNTAYGAYALGANTTGYANTAVGSQALDAATTANNNTAVGRVALTSATTGGNNVAVGLSALEGVTTGGSAVAVGANAGHNLTTGGNSIFIGEIAHASGATVSNEIAIGYNTGGKGANTGFINPNGGGVYQGNNSSSWSTTSDERIKKNITDCSTGLNKINELKVRNFEYRELNEITDFDDPEVVYVRAKGKQVGVIAQEVQEILPEIVKEETTGCLKVDPDNLTWYLVNAVQELSAQVEELKNTKCKCQ
;
A
#
# COMPACT_ATOMS: atom_id res chain seq x y z
N SER A 1 -13.78 18.09 35.56
CA SER A 1 -13.33 17.78 34.20
C SER A 1 -11.82 17.61 34.16
N PHE A 2 -11.36 16.68 33.38
CA PHE A 2 -9.92 16.40 33.18
C PHE A 2 -9.48 16.89 31.80
N ASN A 3 -9.74 18.16 31.52
CA ASN A 3 -9.38 18.79 30.24
C ASN A 3 -8.10 19.61 30.38
N THR A 4 -7.29 19.62 29.34
CA THR A 4 -6.14 20.52 29.19
C THR A 4 -6.34 21.41 27.96
N ALA A 5 -6.31 22.73 28.14
CA ALA A 5 -6.46 23.67 27.03
C ALA A 5 -5.34 24.73 27.07
N THR A 6 -4.66 24.93 25.94
CA THR A 6 -3.64 25.96 25.78
C THR A 6 -3.74 26.55 24.37
N GLY A 7 -4.06 27.82 24.28
CA GLY A 7 -4.19 28.55 23.01
C GLY A 7 -5.41 29.46 22.99
N TYR A 8 -5.45 30.36 22.01
CA TYR A 8 -6.59 31.28 21.83
C TYR A 8 -7.84 30.44 21.49
N THR A 9 -8.96 30.60 22.24
CA THR A 9 -10.23 29.86 22.13
C THR A 9 -10.11 28.33 22.10
N ALA A 10 -9.06 27.74 22.66
CA ALA A 10 -8.95 26.30 22.81
C ALA A 10 -10.00 25.79 23.81
N LEU A 11 -10.84 24.81 23.40
CA LEU A 11 -11.99 24.28 24.17
C LEU A 11 -13.00 25.34 24.64
N GLU A 12 -13.22 26.39 23.86
CA GLU A 12 -14.04 27.54 24.25
C GLU A 12 -15.49 27.14 24.59
N ASP A 13 -16.12 26.34 23.74
CA ASP A 13 -17.52 25.93 23.88
C ASP A 13 -17.73 24.70 24.76
N ASN A 14 -16.69 24.22 25.46
CA ASN A 14 -16.79 22.99 26.22
C ASN A 14 -17.74 23.12 27.43
N THR A 15 -18.80 22.33 27.44
CA THR A 15 -19.83 22.35 28.49
C THR A 15 -19.66 21.22 29.52
N THR A 16 -19.75 19.97 29.07
CA THR A 16 -19.75 18.80 29.96
C THR A 16 -18.69 17.76 29.60
N ALA A 17 -17.94 17.98 28.52
CA ALA A 17 -16.97 17.03 28.02
C ALA A 17 -15.73 16.90 28.93
N ASP A 18 -15.19 15.70 28.96
CA ASP A 18 -14.03 15.31 29.78
C ASP A 18 -12.89 14.68 28.95
N ASN A 19 -11.70 14.68 29.57
CA ASN A 19 -10.53 13.97 29.04
C ASN A 19 -10.04 14.49 27.67
N ASN A 20 -10.27 15.76 27.37
CA ASN A 20 -9.81 16.38 26.14
C ASN A 20 -8.47 17.10 26.36
N THR A 21 -7.60 17.03 25.38
CA THR A 21 -6.35 17.80 25.31
C THR A 21 -6.38 18.68 24.06
N ALA A 22 -6.36 20.01 24.26
CA ALA A 22 -6.35 21.00 23.19
C ALA A 22 -5.13 21.90 23.31
N TYR A 23 -4.23 21.86 22.33
CA TYR A 23 -3.04 22.70 22.28
C TYR A 23 -2.93 23.40 20.91
N GLY A 24 -3.26 24.69 20.87
CA GLY A 24 -3.24 25.51 19.68
C GLY A 24 -4.45 26.44 19.59
N ALA A 25 -4.35 27.51 18.80
CA ALA A 25 -5.47 28.41 18.58
C ALA A 25 -6.62 27.66 17.90
N TYR A 26 -7.84 27.79 18.42
CA TYR A 26 -9.09 27.14 17.98
C TYR A 26 -9.05 25.59 18.06
N ALA A 27 -8.10 24.99 18.76
CA ALA A 27 -8.10 23.53 18.95
C ALA A 27 -9.32 23.11 19.78
N LEU A 28 -10.17 22.20 19.22
CA LEU A 28 -11.46 21.79 19.82
C LEU A 28 -12.36 22.98 20.19
N GLY A 29 -12.32 24.08 19.42
CA GLY A 29 -13.03 25.33 19.75
C GLY A 29 -14.53 25.14 19.94
N ALA A 30 -15.21 24.45 19.04
CA ALA A 30 -16.64 24.17 19.07
C ALA A 30 -17.07 22.94 19.92
N ASN A 31 -16.16 22.31 20.66
CA ASN A 31 -16.49 21.07 21.37
C ASN A 31 -17.43 21.30 22.54
N THR A 32 -18.60 20.70 22.52
CA THR A 32 -19.60 20.82 23.59
C THR A 32 -19.62 19.63 24.54
N THR A 33 -19.76 18.41 24.01
CA THR A 33 -19.90 17.17 24.80
C THR A 33 -18.96 16.05 24.37
N GLY A 34 -18.15 16.26 23.32
CA GLY A 34 -17.18 15.28 22.84
C GLY A 34 -16.07 15.03 23.86
N TYR A 35 -15.70 13.79 24.09
CA TYR A 35 -14.74 13.37 25.10
C TYR A 35 -13.55 12.60 24.54
N ALA A 36 -12.46 12.53 25.30
CA ALA A 36 -11.25 11.78 24.99
C ALA A 36 -10.63 12.14 23.62
N ASN A 37 -10.67 13.42 23.25
CA ASN A 37 -10.03 13.92 22.05
C ASN A 37 -8.66 14.54 22.37
N THR A 38 -7.69 14.35 21.51
CA THR A 38 -6.40 15.03 21.53
C THR A 38 -6.26 15.87 20.28
N ALA A 39 -6.20 17.18 20.41
CA ALA A 39 -6.03 18.16 19.35
C ALA A 39 -4.75 18.99 19.60
N VAL A 40 -3.76 18.83 18.74
CA VAL A 40 -2.49 19.57 18.80
C VAL A 40 -2.24 20.27 17.48
N GLY A 41 -2.42 21.56 17.45
CA GLY A 41 -2.28 22.40 16.25
C GLY A 41 -3.38 23.42 16.12
N SER A 42 -3.12 24.52 15.40
CA SER A 42 -4.15 25.52 15.13
C SER A 42 -5.30 24.90 14.32
N GLN A 43 -6.53 25.07 14.79
CA GLN A 43 -7.78 24.54 14.20
C GLN A 43 -7.82 23.00 14.11
N ALA A 44 -7.05 22.27 14.90
CA ALA A 44 -7.19 20.83 15.01
C ALA A 44 -8.53 20.51 15.70
N LEU A 45 -9.39 19.68 15.07
CA LEU A 45 -10.73 19.32 15.55
C LEU A 45 -11.64 20.55 15.85
N ASP A 46 -11.47 21.65 15.14
CA ASP A 46 -12.15 22.91 15.44
C ASP A 46 -13.68 22.79 15.41
N ALA A 47 -14.26 22.12 14.39
CA ALA A 47 -15.71 21.93 14.27
C ALA A 47 -16.27 20.74 15.09
N ALA A 48 -15.46 20.08 15.90
CA ALA A 48 -15.92 18.92 16.69
C ALA A 48 -16.91 19.37 17.77
N THR A 49 -18.14 18.91 17.68
CA THR A 49 -19.19 19.23 18.67
C THR A 49 -19.42 18.09 19.66
N THR A 50 -19.62 16.87 19.14
CA THR A 50 -19.88 15.65 19.93
C THR A 50 -18.93 14.49 19.56
N ALA A 51 -17.94 14.75 18.73
CA ALA A 51 -16.95 13.78 18.27
C ALA A 51 -16.10 13.25 19.45
N ASN A 52 -15.80 11.95 19.46
CA ASN A 52 -15.11 11.30 20.57
C ASN A 52 -13.89 10.49 20.11
N ASN A 53 -12.91 10.33 21.01
CA ASN A 53 -11.77 9.43 20.81
C ASN A 53 -10.93 9.74 19.56
N ASN A 54 -10.81 11.00 19.17
CA ASN A 54 -10.01 11.40 18.02
C ASN A 54 -8.62 11.87 18.47
N THR A 55 -7.62 11.59 17.66
CA THR A 55 -6.27 12.14 17.78
C THR A 55 -5.96 12.96 16.53
N ALA A 56 -5.85 14.27 16.67
CA ALA A 56 -5.53 15.22 15.61
C ALA A 56 -4.24 15.98 15.96
N VAL A 57 -3.19 15.76 15.21
CA VAL A 57 -1.89 16.44 15.39
C VAL A 57 -1.48 17.08 14.08
N GLY A 58 -1.56 18.40 14.03
CA GLY A 58 -1.26 19.19 12.84
C GLY A 58 -2.23 20.34 12.66
N ARG A 59 -1.81 21.38 11.93
CA ARG A 59 -2.71 22.49 11.59
C ARG A 59 -3.86 21.97 10.72
N VAL A 60 -5.10 22.30 11.08
CA VAL A 60 -6.36 21.89 10.44
C VAL A 60 -6.56 20.36 10.31
N ALA A 61 -5.85 19.54 11.11
CA ALA A 61 -6.11 18.12 11.16
C ALA A 61 -7.53 17.86 11.71
N LEU A 62 -8.36 17.06 11.01
CA LEU A 62 -9.76 16.77 11.37
C LEU A 62 -10.62 18.01 11.60
N THR A 63 -10.31 19.15 10.97
CA THR A 63 -10.96 20.44 11.27
C THR A 63 -12.46 20.40 11.03
N SER A 64 -12.97 19.63 10.07
CA SER A 64 -14.40 19.52 9.71
C SER A 64 -15.17 18.44 10.49
N ALA A 65 -14.51 17.65 11.36
CA ALA A 65 -15.12 16.52 12.06
C ALA A 65 -16.13 17.00 13.10
N THR A 66 -17.42 16.90 12.83
CA THR A 66 -18.51 17.31 13.73
C THR A 66 -18.85 16.22 14.75
N THR A 67 -19.14 15.00 14.29
CA THR A 67 -19.55 13.87 15.10
C THR A 67 -18.70 12.61 14.88
N GLY A 68 -17.83 12.61 13.85
CA GLY A 68 -16.94 11.48 13.53
C GLY A 68 -15.99 11.14 14.68
N GLY A 69 -15.86 9.87 15.02
CA GLY A 69 -15.06 9.43 16.16
C GLY A 69 -14.06 8.33 15.82
N ASN A 70 -13.14 8.07 16.77
CA ASN A 70 -12.09 7.05 16.67
C ASN A 70 -11.11 7.28 15.50
N ASN A 71 -10.88 8.52 15.08
CA ASN A 71 -9.96 8.85 13.99
C ASN A 71 -8.57 9.21 14.52
N VAL A 72 -7.54 8.89 13.76
CA VAL A 72 -6.16 9.32 13.97
C VAL A 72 -5.70 10.12 12.76
N ALA A 73 -5.42 11.39 12.93
CA ALA A 73 -4.94 12.30 11.90
C ALA A 73 -3.63 12.97 12.34
N VAL A 74 -2.53 12.67 11.67
CA VAL A 74 -1.22 13.23 11.96
C VAL A 74 -0.64 13.86 10.70
N GLY A 75 -0.59 15.18 10.68
CA GLY A 75 -0.09 15.97 9.55
C GLY A 75 -0.94 17.19 9.27
N LEU A 76 -0.40 18.14 8.50
CA LEU A 76 -1.14 19.29 7.99
C LEU A 76 -2.34 18.80 7.18
N SER A 77 -3.57 19.28 7.48
CA SER A 77 -4.80 18.91 6.76
C SER A 77 -5.08 17.39 6.67
N ALA A 78 -4.53 16.58 7.57
CA ALA A 78 -4.85 15.15 7.61
C ALA A 78 -6.32 14.97 7.99
N LEU A 79 -7.09 14.19 7.21
CA LEU A 79 -8.54 13.98 7.34
C LEU A 79 -9.36 15.28 7.42
N GLU A 80 -8.90 16.36 6.80
CA GLU A 80 -9.54 17.68 6.87
C GLU A 80 -11.02 17.64 6.46
N GLY A 81 -11.37 16.86 5.43
CA GLY A 81 -12.72 16.74 4.90
C GLY A 81 -13.69 15.86 5.71
N VAL A 82 -13.21 15.10 6.67
CA VAL A 82 -14.05 14.18 7.47
C VAL A 82 -15.05 14.98 8.28
N THR A 83 -16.34 14.64 8.17
CA THR A 83 -17.44 15.23 8.94
C THR A 83 -18.02 14.27 9.96
N THR A 84 -18.56 13.15 9.51
CA THR A 84 -19.18 12.10 10.34
C THR A 84 -18.47 10.73 10.22
N GLY A 85 -17.49 10.63 9.33
CA GLY A 85 -16.69 9.41 9.15
C GLY A 85 -15.90 9.06 10.41
N GLY A 86 -15.69 7.76 10.65
CA GLY A 86 -14.99 7.29 11.85
C GLY A 86 -14.05 6.13 11.61
N SER A 87 -13.18 5.87 12.61
CA SER A 87 -12.22 4.77 12.59
C SER A 87 -11.22 4.84 11.41
N ALA A 88 -10.88 6.05 10.96
CA ALA A 88 -9.87 6.26 9.93
C ALA A 88 -8.51 6.64 10.53
N VAL A 89 -7.44 6.19 9.88
CA VAL A 89 -6.06 6.54 10.23
C VAL A 89 -5.42 7.27 9.04
N ALA A 90 -4.93 8.49 9.26
CA ALA A 90 -4.20 9.25 8.26
C ALA A 90 -2.90 9.82 8.83
N VAL A 91 -1.79 9.52 8.18
CA VAL A 91 -0.46 10.01 8.56
C VAL A 91 0.26 10.59 7.35
N GLY A 92 0.47 11.88 7.35
CA GLY A 92 1.08 12.67 6.28
C GLY A 92 0.31 13.95 5.98
N ALA A 93 0.95 14.94 5.36
CA ALA A 93 0.28 16.17 4.93
C ALA A 93 -0.79 15.81 3.88
N ASN A 94 -2.01 16.35 4.07
CA ASN A 94 -3.19 16.08 3.21
C ASN A 94 -3.56 14.57 3.09
N ALA A 95 -3.10 13.72 4.01
CA ALA A 95 -3.50 12.31 4.01
C ALA A 95 -5.00 12.18 4.31
N GLY A 96 -5.75 11.47 3.46
CA GLY A 96 -7.19 11.25 3.59
C GLY A 96 -8.06 12.50 3.48
N HIS A 97 -7.52 13.63 2.99
CA HIS A 97 -8.20 14.95 2.98
C HIS A 97 -9.56 14.95 2.28
N ASN A 98 -9.78 14.09 1.31
CA ASN A 98 -11.00 14.01 0.51
C ASN A 98 -12.06 13.03 1.09
N LEU A 99 -11.76 12.30 2.17
CA LEU A 99 -12.75 11.47 2.88
C LEU A 99 -13.73 12.36 3.65
N THR A 100 -15.03 12.07 3.60
CA THR A 100 -16.06 12.86 4.32
C THR A 100 -16.86 12.02 5.32
N THR A 101 -17.60 11.04 4.86
CA THR A 101 -18.46 10.18 5.68
C THR A 101 -18.02 8.71 5.70
N GLY A 102 -17.08 8.34 4.84
CA GLY A 102 -16.45 7.02 4.87
C GLY A 102 -15.61 6.78 6.12
N GLY A 103 -15.26 5.53 6.39
CA GLY A 103 -14.47 5.19 7.58
C GLY A 103 -13.76 3.85 7.48
N ASN A 104 -13.17 3.39 8.59
CA ASN A 104 -12.40 2.14 8.67
C ASN A 104 -11.27 2.07 7.63
N SER A 105 -10.64 3.19 7.32
CA SER A 105 -9.68 3.33 6.22
C SER A 105 -8.32 3.80 6.71
N ILE A 106 -7.27 3.50 5.96
CA ILE A 106 -5.88 3.84 6.29
C ILE A 106 -5.25 4.61 5.12
N PHE A 107 -4.75 5.82 5.39
CA PHE A 107 -4.05 6.67 4.45
C PHE A 107 -2.69 7.06 5.01
N ILE A 108 -1.60 6.55 4.46
CA ILE A 108 -0.24 6.84 4.94
C ILE A 108 0.61 7.37 3.79
N GLY A 109 1.13 8.57 3.95
CA GLY A 109 1.93 9.28 2.98
C GLY A 109 1.33 10.65 2.65
N GLU A 110 2.16 11.58 2.22
CA GLU A 110 1.70 12.89 1.76
C GLU A 110 0.75 12.71 0.56
N ILE A 111 -0.44 13.34 0.64
CA ILE A 111 -1.52 13.26 -0.36
C ILE A 111 -2.00 11.81 -0.63
N ALA A 112 -1.77 10.86 0.27
CA ALA A 112 -2.46 9.58 0.20
C ALA A 112 -3.97 9.81 0.42
N HIS A 113 -4.85 9.40 -0.50
CA HIS A 113 -6.25 9.82 -0.48
C HIS A 113 -7.24 8.69 -0.81
N ALA A 114 -8.47 8.86 -0.39
CA ALA A 114 -9.55 7.93 -0.68
C ALA A 114 -9.92 7.93 -2.17
N SER A 115 -10.37 6.80 -2.70
CA SER A 115 -10.95 6.71 -4.06
C SER A 115 -12.26 7.49 -4.20
N GLY A 116 -12.91 7.83 -3.10
CA GLY A 116 -14.13 8.64 -3.05
C GLY A 116 -14.46 9.10 -1.65
N ALA A 117 -15.26 10.15 -1.54
CA ALA A 117 -15.57 10.85 -0.28
C ALA A 117 -16.28 9.98 0.77
N THR A 118 -17.03 8.97 0.35
CA THR A 118 -17.87 8.10 1.21
C THR A 118 -17.36 6.67 1.30
N VAL A 119 -16.18 6.39 0.75
CA VAL A 119 -15.59 5.05 0.71
C VAL A 119 -15.17 4.58 2.10
N SER A 120 -15.34 3.30 2.37
CA SER A 120 -14.95 2.66 3.64
C SER A 120 -14.10 1.41 3.40
N ASN A 121 -13.33 1.01 4.43
CA ASN A 121 -12.49 -0.19 4.41
C ASN A 121 -11.42 -0.13 3.31
N GLU A 122 -10.78 1.00 3.12
CA GLU A 122 -9.77 1.21 2.09
C GLU A 122 -8.39 1.46 2.72
N ILE A 123 -7.35 0.91 2.11
CA ILE A 123 -5.95 1.17 2.50
C ILE A 123 -5.25 1.81 1.30
N ALA A 124 -4.66 3.00 1.49
CA ALA A 124 -3.80 3.65 0.51
C ALA A 124 -2.49 4.10 1.19
N ILE A 125 -1.38 3.55 0.75
CA ILE A 125 -0.04 3.84 1.32
C ILE A 125 0.90 4.27 0.22
N GLY A 126 1.53 5.43 0.38
CA GLY A 126 2.51 6.00 -0.53
C GLY A 126 2.27 7.48 -0.82
N TYR A 127 3.25 8.14 -1.43
CA TYR A 127 3.16 9.53 -1.85
C TYR A 127 2.14 9.69 -3.00
N ASN A 128 1.22 10.65 -2.89
CA ASN A 128 0.20 10.97 -3.91
C ASN A 128 -0.55 9.71 -4.41
N THR A 129 -0.93 8.85 -3.47
CA THR A 129 -1.53 7.55 -3.76
C THR A 129 -3.03 7.59 -3.57
N GLY A 130 -3.79 7.41 -4.65
CA GLY A 130 -5.25 7.24 -4.60
C GLY A 130 -5.66 5.81 -4.29
N GLY A 131 -6.61 5.63 -3.40
CA GLY A 131 -7.23 4.34 -3.13
C GLY A 131 -7.90 3.72 -4.36
N LYS A 132 -8.31 2.47 -4.27
CA LYS A 132 -8.84 1.67 -5.40
C LYS A 132 -10.29 1.21 -5.20
N GLY A 133 -10.97 1.73 -4.19
CA GLY A 133 -12.35 1.39 -3.88
C GLY A 133 -12.53 0.71 -2.54
N ALA A 134 -13.77 0.52 -2.14
CA ALA A 134 -14.12 -0.11 -0.86
C ALA A 134 -13.58 -1.55 -0.76
N ASN A 135 -13.13 -1.91 0.45
CA ASN A 135 -12.58 -3.23 0.76
C ASN A 135 -11.32 -3.59 -0.05
N THR A 136 -10.48 -2.61 -0.36
CA THR A 136 -9.24 -2.81 -1.13
C THR A 136 -8.03 -2.27 -0.40
N GLY A 137 -6.86 -2.84 -0.71
CA GLY A 137 -5.56 -2.34 -0.27
C GLY A 137 -4.68 -1.96 -1.47
N PHE A 138 -4.09 -0.77 -1.43
CA PHE A 138 -3.16 -0.29 -2.44
C PHE A 138 -1.92 0.30 -1.78
N ILE A 139 -0.76 -0.28 -2.09
CA ILE A 139 0.54 0.23 -1.66
C ILE A 139 1.31 0.64 -2.91
N ASN A 140 1.68 1.92 -2.98
CA ASN A 140 2.33 2.51 -4.14
C ASN A 140 3.56 3.32 -3.72
N PRO A 141 4.73 2.69 -3.60
CA PRO A 141 5.94 3.38 -3.14
C PRO A 141 6.44 4.45 -4.12
N ASN A 142 6.26 4.29 -5.42
CA ASN A 142 6.59 5.29 -6.46
C ASN A 142 6.18 4.80 -7.86
N GLY A 143 4.88 4.74 -8.13
CA GLY A 143 4.36 4.41 -9.48
C GLY A 143 4.34 2.92 -9.84
N GLY A 144 4.87 2.03 -8.99
CA GLY A 144 4.83 0.56 -9.15
C GLY A 144 3.96 -0.11 -8.08
N GLY A 145 2.73 0.37 -7.90
CA GLY A 145 1.89 -0.05 -6.79
C GLY A 145 1.37 -1.49 -6.90
N VAL A 146 1.25 -2.16 -5.76
CA VAL A 146 0.56 -3.44 -5.63
C VAL A 146 -0.85 -3.23 -5.09
N TYR A 147 -1.80 -3.98 -5.63
CA TYR A 147 -3.22 -3.87 -5.32
C TYR A 147 -3.78 -5.21 -4.84
N GLN A 148 -4.50 -5.15 -3.73
CA GLN A 148 -5.27 -6.27 -3.21
C GLN A 148 -6.75 -5.90 -3.28
N GLY A 149 -7.52 -6.66 -4.08
CA GLY A 149 -8.95 -6.48 -4.25
C GLY A 149 -9.77 -7.29 -3.25
N ASN A 150 -11.05 -6.96 -3.17
CA ASN A 150 -12.01 -7.65 -2.32
C ASN A 150 -12.07 -9.16 -2.65
N ASN A 151 -12.11 -10.01 -1.63
CA ASN A 151 -12.10 -11.48 -1.74
C ASN A 151 -10.90 -12.10 -2.47
N SER A 152 -9.78 -11.40 -2.57
CA SER A 152 -8.54 -11.93 -3.12
C SER A 152 -7.49 -12.09 -2.02
N SER A 153 -6.79 -13.22 -2.01
CA SER A 153 -5.60 -13.41 -1.18
C SER A 153 -4.30 -12.96 -1.89
N SER A 154 -4.40 -12.54 -3.15
CA SER A 154 -3.26 -12.15 -3.98
C SER A 154 -3.25 -10.66 -4.26
N TRP A 155 -2.05 -10.07 -4.33
CA TRP A 155 -1.85 -8.72 -4.82
C TRP A 155 -1.90 -8.71 -6.34
N SER A 156 -2.51 -7.68 -6.93
CA SER A 156 -2.65 -7.48 -8.37
C SER A 156 -2.03 -6.17 -8.82
N THR A 157 -1.61 -6.10 -10.07
CA THR A 157 -1.17 -4.86 -10.71
C THR A 157 -2.20 -4.36 -11.71
N THR A 158 -2.29 -3.04 -11.90
CA THR A 158 -3.18 -2.45 -12.90
C THR A 158 -2.66 -2.76 -14.31
N SER A 159 -3.52 -3.30 -15.19
CA SER A 159 -3.14 -3.75 -16.55
C SER A 159 -4.11 -3.29 -17.64
N ASP A 160 -4.70 -2.10 -17.49
CA ASP A 160 -5.64 -1.51 -18.45
C ASP A 160 -4.92 -1.02 -19.71
N GLU A 161 -5.47 -1.32 -20.89
CA GLU A 161 -4.93 -0.92 -22.20
C GLU A 161 -4.76 0.60 -22.30
N ARG A 162 -5.68 1.38 -21.72
CA ARG A 162 -5.69 2.86 -21.77
C ARG A 162 -4.47 3.52 -21.15
N ILE A 163 -3.73 2.81 -20.30
CA ILE A 163 -2.50 3.30 -19.67
C ILE A 163 -1.24 2.70 -20.30
N LYS A 164 -1.37 1.86 -21.30
CA LYS A 164 -0.27 1.21 -22.02
C LYS A 164 -0.09 1.83 -23.41
N LYS A 165 1.13 1.79 -23.92
CA LYS A 165 1.48 2.23 -25.28
C LYS A 165 2.44 1.26 -25.94
N ASN A 166 2.54 1.28 -27.28
CA ASN A 166 3.46 0.46 -28.06
C ASN A 166 3.27 -1.04 -27.77
N ILE A 167 2.02 -1.48 -27.70
CA ILE A 167 1.66 -2.87 -27.42
C ILE A 167 2.07 -3.72 -28.63
N THR A 168 2.93 -4.71 -28.38
CA THR A 168 3.39 -5.69 -29.38
C THR A 168 3.38 -7.08 -28.77
N ASP A 169 3.31 -8.11 -29.60
CA ASP A 169 3.39 -9.50 -29.16
C ASP A 169 4.78 -9.80 -28.57
N CYS A 170 4.82 -10.58 -27.50
CA CYS A 170 6.04 -11.06 -26.89
C CYS A 170 6.41 -12.41 -27.49
N SER A 171 7.64 -12.53 -28.02
CA SER A 171 8.15 -13.78 -28.60
C SER A 171 8.97 -14.64 -27.63
N THR A 172 9.12 -14.22 -26.40
CA THR A 172 9.82 -15.03 -25.37
C THR A 172 8.89 -16.14 -24.88
N GLY A 173 9.27 -17.40 -25.08
CA GLY A 173 8.44 -18.55 -24.78
C GLY A 173 9.24 -19.83 -24.51
N LEU A 174 8.85 -20.94 -25.14
CA LEU A 174 9.29 -22.29 -24.82
C LEU A 174 10.81 -22.49 -24.81
N ASN A 175 11.52 -21.91 -25.78
CA ASN A 175 12.98 -22.08 -25.85
C ASN A 175 13.68 -21.51 -24.62
N LYS A 176 13.36 -20.29 -24.23
CA LYS A 176 13.96 -19.63 -23.06
C LYS A 176 13.57 -20.28 -21.74
N ILE A 177 12.30 -20.70 -21.61
CA ILE A 177 11.83 -21.42 -20.43
C ILE A 177 12.55 -22.76 -20.25
N ASN A 178 12.82 -23.49 -21.32
CA ASN A 178 13.54 -24.75 -21.28
C ASN A 178 15.03 -24.63 -20.88
N GLU A 179 15.63 -23.46 -21.01
CA GLU A 179 17.00 -23.18 -20.60
C GLU A 179 17.11 -22.91 -19.08
N LEU A 180 15.99 -22.49 -18.43
CA LEU A 180 15.97 -22.18 -17.01
C LEU A 180 16.16 -23.43 -16.15
N LYS A 181 17.00 -23.29 -15.12
CA LYS A 181 17.29 -24.39 -14.18
C LYS A 181 16.60 -24.15 -12.85
N VAL A 182 15.69 -25.03 -12.48
CA VAL A 182 15.10 -25.04 -11.14
C VAL A 182 16.03 -25.79 -10.20
N ARG A 183 16.40 -25.14 -9.10
CA ARG A 183 17.38 -25.65 -8.12
C ARG A 183 16.73 -25.95 -6.78
N ASN A 184 17.27 -26.97 -6.10
CA ASN A 184 17.09 -27.08 -4.66
C ASN A 184 18.31 -26.45 -3.99
N PHE A 185 18.08 -25.62 -2.98
CA PHE A 185 19.12 -24.92 -2.23
C PHE A 185 18.73 -24.73 -0.76
N GLU A 186 19.68 -24.32 0.05
CA GLU A 186 19.46 -23.82 1.40
C GLU A 186 20.12 -22.43 1.50
N TYR A 187 19.54 -21.53 2.31
CA TYR A 187 20.19 -20.27 2.60
C TYR A 187 21.37 -20.47 3.53
N ARG A 188 22.44 -19.73 3.30
CA ARG A 188 23.63 -19.72 4.16
C ARG A 188 23.28 -19.19 5.55
N GLU A 189 23.90 -19.72 6.59
CA GLU A 189 23.87 -19.09 7.91
C GLU A 189 24.68 -17.79 7.89
N LEU A 190 24.37 -16.88 8.82
CA LEU A 190 24.97 -15.53 8.82
C LEU A 190 26.52 -15.54 8.78
N ASN A 191 27.14 -16.46 9.49
CA ASN A 191 28.60 -16.62 9.53
C ASN A 191 29.23 -17.22 8.25
N GLU A 192 28.41 -17.70 7.32
CA GLU A 192 28.84 -18.24 6.03
C GLU A 192 28.74 -17.20 4.89
N ILE A 193 28.17 -16.01 5.18
CA ILE A 193 28.02 -14.93 4.22
C ILE A 193 29.25 -14.02 4.37
N THR A 194 30.19 -14.12 3.43
CA THR A 194 31.48 -13.41 3.48
C THR A 194 31.68 -12.39 2.37
N ASP A 195 30.78 -12.37 1.40
CA ASP A 195 30.94 -11.59 0.16
C ASP A 195 30.22 -10.20 0.20
N PHE A 196 29.74 -9.80 1.38
CA PHE A 196 29.04 -8.52 1.60
C PHE A 196 29.63 -7.78 2.79
N ASP A 197 29.69 -6.45 2.68
CA ASP A 197 30.20 -5.57 3.76
C ASP A 197 29.35 -5.65 5.03
N ASP A 198 28.04 -5.81 4.88
CA ASP A 198 27.09 -6.03 5.97
C ASP A 198 26.25 -7.29 5.71
N PRO A 199 26.67 -8.44 6.20
CA PRO A 199 25.94 -9.70 6.00
C PRO A 199 24.52 -9.72 6.59
N GLU A 200 24.23 -8.92 7.62
CA GLU A 200 22.91 -8.90 8.27
C GLU A 200 21.81 -8.37 7.35
N VAL A 201 22.12 -7.43 6.45
CA VAL A 201 21.13 -6.84 5.52
C VAL A 201 20.74 -7.77 4.39
N VAL A 202 21.54 -8.82 4.12
CA VAL A 202 21.27 -9.81 3.06
C VAL A 202 20.89 -11.18 3.62
N TYR A 203 20.95 -11.35 4.94
CA TYR A 203 20.68 -12.63 5.59
C TYR A 203 19.20 -13.03 5.54
N VAL A 204 18.92 -14.21 4.99
CA VAL A 204 17.57 -14.79 4.91
C VAL A 204 17.39 -15.86 5.98
N ARG A 205 16.47 -15.66 6.90
CA ARG A 205 16.23 -16.55 8.05
C ARG A 205 15.46 -17.84 7.73
N ALA A 206 15.14 -18.11 6.45
CA ALA A 206 14.47 -19.34 6.05
C ALA A 206 15.41 -20.54 6.21
N LYS A 207 14.92 -21.63 6.80
CA LYS A 207 15.69 -22.86 7.05
C LYS A 207 15.19 -24.01 6.21
N GLY A 208 16.10 -24.97 5.96
CA GLY A 208 15.82 -26.19 5.20
C GLY A 208 15.77 -25.96 3.70
N LYS A 209 15.48 -27.03 2.95
CA LYS A 209 15.48 -27.02 1.49
C LYS A 209 14.44 -26.08 0.92
N GLN A 210 14.89 -25.23 0.02
CA GLN A 210 14.09 -24.34 -0.81
C GLN A 210 14.14 -24.83 -2.26
N VAL A 211 13.15 -24.41 -3.06
CA VAL A 211 13.10 -24.65 -4.51
C VAL A 211 12.98 -23.30 -5.20
N GLY A 212 13.83 -23.05 -6.19
CA GLY A 212 13.81 -21.79 -6.91
C GLY A 212 14.86 -21.74 -8.00
N VAL A 213 15.17 -20.56 -8.44
CA VAL A 213 16.19 -20.28 -9.45
C VAL A 213 17.34 -19.50 -8.82
N ILE A 214 18.52 -19.53 -9.45
CA ILE A 214 19.66 -18.69 -9.08
C ILE A 214 19.70 -17.49 -10.01
N ALA A 215 19.68 -16.29 -9.44
CA ALA A 215 19.55 -15.05 -10.21
C ALA A 215 20.64 -14.89 -11.27
N GLN A 216 21.89 -15.27 -10.97
CA GLN A 216 23.01 -15.26 -11.93
C GLN A 216 22.77 -16.18 -13.12
N GLU A 217 22.22 -17.40 -12.89
CA GLU A 217 21.88 -18.32 -13.97
C GLU A 217 20.72 -17.82 -14.83
N VAL A 218 19.74 -17.15 -14.19
CA VAL A 218 18.61 -16.52 -14.90
C VAL A 218 19.08 -15.34 -15.73
N GLN A 219 20.03 -14.54 -15.23
CA GLN A 219 20.56 -13.37 -15.90
C GLN A 219 21.22 -13.68 -17.25
N GLU A 220 21.80 -14.87 -17.41
CA GLU A 220 22.37 -15.31 -18.68
C GLU A 220 21.30 -15.62 -19.74
N ILE A 221 20.08 -15.95 -19.34
CA ILE A 221 18.98 -16.42 -20.21
C ILE A 221 17.96 -15.31 -20.44
N LEU A 222 17.53 -14.64 -19.35
CA LEU A 222 16.47 -13.64 -19.27
C LEU A 222 16.95 -12.44 -18.43
N PRO A 223 17.93 -11.65 -18.89
CA PRO A 223 18.49 -10.54 -18.12
C PRO A 223 17.46 -9.48 -17.72
N GLU A 224 16.39 -9.32 -18.50
CA GLU A 224 15.34 -8.32 -18.28
C GLU A 224 14.50 -8.58 -17.02
N ILE A 225 14.48 -9.81 -16.49
CA ILE A 225 13.79 -10.15 -15.24
C ILE A 225 14.71 -10.20 -14.02
N VAL A 226 16.00 -9.90 -14.18
CA VAL A 226 16.95 -9.84 -13.07
C VAL A 226 17.28 -8.40 -12.76
N LYS A 227 17.18 -8.03 -11.50
CA LYS A 227 17.48 -6.68 -11.01
C LYS A 227 18.42 -6.77 -9.82
N GLU A 228 19.30 -5.80 -9.70
CA GLU A 228 20.16 -5.64 -8.54
C GLU A 228 19.43 -4.82 -7.46
N GLU A 229 19.52 -5.25 -6.23
CA GLU A 229 19.05 -4.51 -5.06
C GLU A 229 20.11 -3.52 -4.56
N THR A 230 19.70 -2.59 -3.72
CA THR A 230 20.63 -1.65 -3.07
C THR A 230 21.68 -2.34 -2.18
N THR A 231 21.43 -3.56 -1.79
CA THR A 231 22.35 -4.44 -1.04
C THR A 231 23.43 -5.08 -1.91
N GLY A 232 23.37 -4.94 -3.23
CA GLY A 232 24.21 -5.67 -4.18
C GLY A 232 23.72 -7.08 -4.51
N CYS A 233 22.65 -7.58 -3.86
CA CYS A 233 22.04 -8.85 -4.21
C CYS A 233 21.27 -8.77 -5.52
N LEU A 234 21.34 -9.82 -6.32
CA LEU A 234 20.46 -9.97 -7.48
C LEU A 234 19.13 -10.61 -7.06
N LYS A 235 18.04 -10.10 -7.61
CA LYS A 235 16.70 -10.67 -7.48
C LYS A 235 16.09 -10.97 -8.82
N VAL A 236 15.23 -11.99 -8.87
CA VAL A 236 14.43 -12.34 -10.05
C VAL A 236 13.02 -11.80 -9.88
N ASP A 237 12.54 -11.07 -10.88
CA ASP A 237 11.17 -10.55 -10.95
C ASP A 237 10.26 -11.64 -11.56
N PRO A 238 9.38 -12.26 -10.77
CA PRO A 238 8.58 -13.40 -11.24
C PRO A 238 7.40 -12.98 -12.15
N ASP A 239 7.04 -11.69 -12.20
CA ASP A 239 5.85 -11.23 -12.91
C ASP A 239 5.93 -11.53 -14.41
N ASN A 240 7.06 -11.20 -15.04
CA ASN A 240 7.26 -11.49 -16.46
C ASN A 240 7.41 -12.99 -16.74
N LEU A 241 7.97 -13.75 -15.81
CA LEU A 241 8.13 -15.20 -15.95
C LEU A 241 6.79 -15.92 -16.13
N THR A 242 5.75 -15.46 -15.44
CA THR A 242 4.39 -16.01 -15.58
C THR A 242 3.88 -15.87 -17.03
N TRP A 243 4.12 -14.73 -17.66
CA TRP A 243 3.68 -14.48 -19.05
C TRP A 243 4.52 -15.25 -20.07
N TYR A 244 5.81 -15.42 -19.82
CA TYR A 244 6.67 -16.29 -20.64
C TYR A 244 6.26 -17.76 -20.55
N LEU A 245 5.81 -18.23 -19.37
CA LEU A 245 5.22 -19.56 -19.22
C LEU A 245 3.92 -19.71 -20.03
N VAL A 246 3.06 -18.68 -20.07
CA VAL A 246 1.85 -18.69 -20.91
C VAL A 246 2.23 -18.86 -22.38
N ASN A 247 3.19 -18.09 -22.89
CA ASN A 247 3.68 -18.22 -24.26
C ASN A 247 4.26 -19.62 -24.51
N ALA A 248 5.08 -20.13 -23.61
CA ALA A 248 5.68 -21.47 -23.73
C ALA A 248 4.62 -22.58 -23.83
N VAL A 249 3.54 -22.49 -23.03
CA VAL A 249 2.41 -23.44 -23.11
C VAL A 249 1.68 -23.31 -24.44
N GLN A 250 1.48 -22.10 -24.96
CA GLN A 250 0.84 -21.88 -26.26
C GLN A 250 1.69 -22.46 -27.41
N GLU A 251 3.00 -22.21 -27.42
CA GLU A 251 3.93 -22.78 -28.39
C GLU A 251 3.95 -24.32 -28.33
N LEU A 252 4.02 -24.91 -27.14
CA LEU A 252 3.97 -26.34 -26.94
C LEU A 252 2.65 -26.95 -27.44
N SER A 253 1.53 -26.29 -27.17
CA SER A 253 0.21 -26.73 -27.63
C SER A 253 0.13 -26.73 -29.17
N ALA A 254 0.68 -25.71 -29.83
CA ALA A 254 0.74 -25.65 -31.28
C ALA A 254 1.60 -26.79 -31.89
N GLN A 255 2.78 -27.06 -31.30
CA GLN A 255 3.65 -28.18 -31.71
C GLN A 255 2.98 -29.54 -31.55
N VAL A 256 2.25 -29.75 -30.44
CA VAL A 256 1.50 -30.99 -30.21
C VAL A 256 0.40 -31.18 -31.26
N GLU A 257 -0.31 -30.11 -31.62
CA GLU A 257 -1.37 -30.19 -32.62
C GLU A 257 -0.82 -30.47 -34.04
N GLU A 258 0.32 -29.85 -34.38
CA GLU A 258 1.04 -30.13 -35.63
C GLU A 258 1.48 -31.60 -35.70
N LEU A 259 2.03 -32.17 -34.65
CA LEU A 259 2.43 -33.56 -34.55
C LEU A 259 1.24 -34.51 -34.71
N LYS A 260 0.08 -34.21 -34.14
CA LYS A 260 -1.15 -35.00 -34.31
C LYS A 260 -1.60 -35.00 -35.76
N ASN A 261 -1.62 -33.80 -36.40
CA ASN A 261 -2.04 -33.66 -37.77
C ASN A 261 -1.10 -34.35 -38.77
N THR A 262 0.20 -34.40 -38.46
CA THR A 262 1.20 -35.08 -39.26
C THR A 262 1.03 -36.60 -39.15
N LYS A 263 0.74 -37.14 -37.97
CA LYS A 263 0.49 -38.58 -37.78
C LYS A 263 -0.79 -39.07 -38.49
N CYS A 264 -1.84 -38.24 -38.54
CA CYS A 264 -3.09 -38.58 -39.26
C CYS A 264 -2.92 -38.63 -40.79
N LYS A 265 -1.90 -37.97 -41.38
CA LYS A 265 -1.64 -37.99 -42.83
C LYS A 265 -0.79 -39.22 -43.28
N CYS A 266 -0.26 -40.01 -42.34
CA CYS A 266 0.56 -41.17 -42.62
C CYS A 266 -0.20 -42.54 -42.44
N GLN A 267 -1.51 -42.47 -42.24
CA GLN A 267 -2.45 -43.63 -42.34
C GLN A 267 -3.32 -43.45 -43.59
#